data_9da862dfc07cf32302ba62f5bf727de3
#
_entry.id   9da862dfc07cf32302ba62f5bf727de3
#
_cell.length_a   1.000
_cell.length_b   1.000
_cell.length_c   1.000
_cell.angle_alpha   90.00
_cell.angle_beta   90.00
_cell.angle_gamma   90.00
#
_symmetry.space_group_name_H-M   'P 1'
#
loop_
_entity.id
_entity.type
_entity.pdbx_description
1 polymer ?
#
loop_
_entity_poly.entity_id
_entity_poly.type
_entity_poly.pdbx_seq_one_letter_code
_entity_poly.pdbx_strand_id
1 'polypeptide(L)'
;MSKSSIGLWLAATALAGVAAPAAAQSGLCGGVGDNGQWIGGSEQSSDISTAGSYMEQMALVLLGNEYVALFTVSSPTEVRVEAAGRGGGDPVIDLRDAGGTIVLSDDDSGGEGNSRGEMMLSPGTYCLSMTSYDGSPMTGFVRVSRTEQDALTIGTGQPTPPPPPPGPDNDDTDPMPTPVGGGICGPGSRDLAGGPIDGMLVGNGTSGTASVDEVTSWGFTLAAPAAVSITAENPNADPLITLYDVNGNYLAENDDFDGLNSRIDMTSPLSAGTYCIDMEALSDSSLPITVSVAGYDPNAALFGQYERGEASPPLDGSYPITTLGPLGNRVRQDINITDVMTWISFDIDQSGLVVVEAVSNGIGDPIMVLYDDFGRLVAENDDYGGDLDPLVAARVTTGTYLVGVRQFNDGETGPVRILFERYVPAQ
;
A
#
# COMPACT_ATOMS: atom_id res chain seq x y z
N MET A 1 65.61 66.57 -0.85
CA MET A 1 64.22 66.37 -0.47
C MET A 1 63.75 65.10 -1.15
N SER A 2 63.87 64.01 -0.43
CA SER A 2 63.50 62.68 -0.97
C SER A 2 62.33 62.17 -0.11
N LYS A 3 61.21 61.88 -0.76
CA LYS A 3 60.01 61.26 -0.12
C LYS A 3 60.08 59.76 -0.36
N SER A 4 60.32 59.00 0.68
CA SER A 4 60.19 57.55 0.70
C SER A 4 58.74 57.17 0.84
N SER A 5 58.21 56.40 -0.11
CA SER A 5 56.87 55.77 -0.04
C SER A 5 57.03 54.31 0.44
N ILE A 6 56.48 54.01 1.58
CA ILE A 6 56.39 52.65 2.15
C ILE A 6 55.20 51.99 1.54
N GLY A 7 55.40 50.96 0.73
CA GLY A 7 54.34 50.11 0.18
C GLY A 7 53.97 49.02 1.20
N LEU A 8 52.70 49.00 1.60
CA LEU A 8 52.11 47.97 2.44
C LEU A 8 51.65 46.80 1.56
N TRP A 9 52.28 45.65 1.72
CA TRP A 9 51.84 44.42 1.07
C TRP A 9 50.80 43.74 1.97
N LEU A 10 49.54 43.70 1.51
CA LEU A 10 48.49 42.87 2.09
C LEU A 10 48.61 41.46 1.50
N ALA A 11 48.99 40.49 2.31
CA ALA A 11 48.94 39.08 1.97
C ALA A 11 47.49 38.58 2.13
N ALA A 12 46.83 38.29 1.01
CA ALA A 12 45.53 37.59 1.01
C ALA A 12 45.76 36.07 1.16
N THR A 13 45.44 35.54 2.34
CA THR A 13 45.36 34.09 2.55
C THR A 13 44.05 33.60 1.97
N ALA A 14 44.11 32.87 0.82
CA ALA A 14 42.98 32.13 0.28
C ALA A 14 42.74 30.88 1.15
N LEU A 15 41.67 30.87 1.93
CA LEU A 15 41.13 29.61 2.49
C LEU A 15 40.52 28.82 1.36
N ALA A 16 41.19 27.75 0.95
CA ALA A 16 40.58 26.72 0.13
C ALA A 16 39.60 25.92 1.01
N GLY A 17 38.33 26.26 0.97
CA GLY A 17 37.26 25.45 1.54
C GLY A 17 37.16 24.16 0.71
N VAL A 18 37.47 23.01 1.35
CA VAL A 18 37.15 21.71 0.81
C VAL A 18 35.63 21.59 0.86
N ALA A 19 34.97 21.69 -0.30
CA ALA A 19 33.55 21.36 -0.41
C ALA A 19 33.43 19.86 -0.10
N ALA A 20 32.86 19.50 1.03
CA ALA A 20 32.38 18.15 1.29
C ALA A 20 31.34 17.82 0.19
N PRO A 21 31.35 16.59 -0.35
CA PRO A 21 30.28 16.19 -1.26
C PRO A 21 28.96 16.35 -0.50
N ALA A 22 28.01 17.10 -1.08
CA ALA A 22 26.65 17.11 -0.61
C ALA A 22 26.15 15.66 -0.73
N ALA A 23 26.01 14.98 0.42
CA ALA A 23 25.18 13.80 0.47
C ALA A 23 23.82 14.24 -0.04
N ALA A 24 23.31 13.58 -1.08
CA ALA A 24 21.92 13.72 -1.47
C ALA A 24 21.10 13.41 -0.20
N GLN A 25 20.52 14.45 0.42
CA GLN A 25 19.56 14.25 1.46
C GLN A 25 18.37 13.61 0.75
N SER A 26 18.13 12.34 1.02
CA SER A 26 16.81 11.76 0.79
C SER A 26 15.84 12.69 1.52
N GLY A 27 14.79 13.17 0.83
CA GLY A 27 13.80 14.04 1.43
C GLY A 27 13.22 13.42 2.71
N LEU A 28 12.69 14.25 3.62
CA LEU A 28 12.13 13.79 4.88
C LEU A 28 11.05 12.70 4.61
N CYS A 29 11.12 11.58 5.34
CA CYS A 29 10.26 10.40 5.16
C CYS A 29 10.26 9.87 3.70
N GLY A 30 11.46 9.79 3.08
CA GLY A 30 11.58 9.34 1.70
C GLY A 30 11.09 10.36 0.65
N GLY A 31 10.90 11.62 1.04
CA GLY A 31 10.41 12.70 0.18
C GLY A 31 8.93 13.07 0.41
N VAL A 32 8.14 12.17 1.00
CA VAL A 32 6.71 12.40 1.32
C VAL A 32 6.55 13.59 2.29
N GLY A 33 7.48 13.74 3.23
CA GLY A 33 7.48 14.82 4.22
C GLY A 33 7.85 16.20 3.69
N ASP A 34 8.36 16.33 2.45
CA ASP A 34 8.84 17.61 1.91
C ASP A 34 7.73 18.67 1.78
N ASN A 35 6.49 18.21 1.55
CA ASN A 35 5.28 19.04 1.50
C ASN A 35 4.40 18.89 2.76
N GLY A 36 4.86 18.16 3.77
CA GLY A 36 4.13 17.91 5.00
C GLY A 36 4.01 19.12 5.91
N GLN A 37 3.02 19.09 6.80
CA GLN A 37 2.75 20.12 7.77
C GLN A 37 3.00 19.61 9.19
N TRP A 38 3.73 20.37 10.00
CA TRP A 38 3.90 20.05 11.41
C TRP A 38 2.58 20.10 12.15
N ILE A 39 2.13 18.97 12.70
CA ILE A 39 0.79 18.81 13.29
C ILE A 39 0.54 19.74 14.46
N GLY A 40 1.57 20.13 15.21
CA GLY A 40 1.53 21.16 16.26
C GLY A 40 1.80 22.58 15.77
N GLY A 41 1.89 22.79 14.45
CA GLY A 41 2.18 24.10 13.81
C GLY A 41 3.66 24.41 13.64
N SER A 42 4.57 23.73 14.34
CA SER A 42 6.02 23.81 14.18
C SER A 42 6.67 22.51 14.66
N GLU A 43 7.92 22.25 14.27
CA GLU A 43 8.67 21.08 14.72
C GLU A 43 8.73 21.01 16.27
N GLN A 44 9.05 22.13 16.92
CA GLN A 44 9.19 22.19 18.38
C GLN A 44 7.88 21.96 19.14
N SER A 45 6.72 22.26 18.53
CA SER A 45 5.40 22.06 19.11
C SER A 45 4.75 20.73 18.68
N SER A 46 5.43 19.93 17.88
CA SER A 46 4.94 18.65 17.36
C SER A 46 5.58 17.42 18.02
N ASP A 47 6.18 17.58 19.21
CA ASP A 47 6.71 16.45 19.99
C ASP A 47 5.58 15.80 20.81
N ILE A 48 5.13 14.62 20.34
CA ILE A 48 4.03 13.90 20.98
C ILE A 48 4.40 13.33 22.34
N SER A 49 5.70 13.06 22.59
CA SER A 49 6.17 12.52 23.88
C SER A 49 5.94 13.50 25.04
N THR A 50 5.94 14.78 24.77
CA THR A 50 5.81 15.85 25.78
C THR A 50 4.49 16.62 25.67
N ALA A 51 3.68 16.34 24.64
CA ALA A 51 2.41 17.02 24.42
C ALA A 51 1.42 16.79 25.58
N GLY A 52 0.80 17.85 26.06
CA GLY A 52 -0.20 17.79 27.15
C GLY A 52 -1.53 17.17 26.71
N SER A 53 -1.83 17.17 25.42
CA SER A 53 -3.02 16.61 24.79
C SER A 53 -2.67 16.10 23.40
N TYR A 54 -3.64 15.42 22.75
CA TYR A 54 -3.52 15.05 21.35
C TYR A 54 -3.27 16.27 20.45
N MET A 55 -2.69 16.03 19.28
CA MET A 55 -2.56 16.99 18.19
C MET A 55 -3.46 16.58 17.06
N GLU A 56 -4.18 17.55 16.47
CA GLU A 56 -5.15 17.31 15.43
C GLU A 56 -5.12 18.40 14.38
N GLN A 57 -5.27 18.02 13.13
CA GLN A 57 -5.44 18.95 12.02
C GLN A 57 -6.56 18.49 11.07
N MET A 58 -7.25 19.46 10.49
CA MET A 58 -8.14 19.19 9.36
C MET A 58 -7.30 18.96 8.12
N ALA A 59 -7.53 17.85 7.46
CA ALA A 59 -6.84 17.41 6.26
C ALA A 59 -7.75 17.57 5.04
N LEU A 60 -7.17 17.99 3.92
CA LEU A 60 -7.78 18.00 2.59
C LEU A 60 -6.93 17.12 1.68
N VAL A 61 -7.51 16.02 1.22
CA VAL A 61 -6.94 15.16 0.19
C VAL A 61 -7.59 15.53 -1.13
N LEU A 62 -6.80 15.96 -2.09
CA LEU A 62 -7.25 16.21 -3.47
C LEU A 62 -7.11 14.90 -4.27
N LEU A 63 -7.77 14.83 -5.41
CA LEU A 63 -7.73 13.69 -6.32
C LEU A 63 -6.28 13.22 -6.57
N GLY A 64 -5.97 11.98 -6.22
CA GLY A 64 -4.65 11.38 -6.40
C GLY A 64 -3.52 12.00 -5.59
N ASN A 65 -3.83 12.78 -4.54
CA ASN A 65 -2.85 13.36 -3.62
C ASN A 65 -3.02 12.79 -2.21
N GLU A 66 -2.02 13.09 -1.38
CA GLU A 66 -2.02 12.77 0.05
C GLU A 66 -1.94 14.04 0.90
N TYR A 67 -2.46 13.98 2.11
CA TYR A 67 -2.17 14.94 3.17
C TYR A 67 -1.11 14.36 4.09
N VAL A 68 -0.10 15.14 4.48
CA VAL A 68 1.00 14.65 5.32
C VAL A 68 1.15 15.50 6.57
N ALA A 69 0.97 14.88 7.73
CA ALA A 69 1.23 15.46 9.05
C ALA A 69 2.60 15.02 9.57
N LEU A 70 3.42 15.98 10.01
CA LEU A 70 4.74 15.76 10.59
C LEU A 70 4.67 15.83 12.11
N PHE A 71 5.35 14.92 12.81
CA PHE A 71 5.52 14.97 14.26
C PHE A 71 6.86 14.38 14.70
N THR A 72 7.25 14.66 15.94
CA THR A 72 8.46 14.12 16.55
C THR A 72 8.14 13.31 17.79
N VAL A 73 9.01 12.37 18.10
CA VAL A 73 9.04 11.59 19.33
C VAL A 73 10.40 11.81 19.97
N SER A 74 10.46 12.42 21.15
CA SER A 74 11.74 12.72 21.85
C SER A 74 12.16 11.60 22.81
N SER A 75 11.25 10.75 23.23
CA SER A 75 11.48 9.55 24.06
C SER A 75 10.57 8.40 23.60
N PRO A 76 10.93 7.13 23.83
CA PRO A 76 10.06 6.02 23.45
C PRO A 76 8.64 6.23 24.00
N THR A 77 7.65 6.25 23.12
CA THR A 77 6.27 6.65 23.45
C THR A 77 5.30 5.75 22.70
N GLU A 78 4.28 5.27 23.38
CA GLU A 78 3.17 4.57 22.74
C GLU A 78 2.25 5.61 22.11
N VAL A 79 2.18 5.57 20.78
CA VAL A 79 1.49 6.59 19.96
C VAL A 79 0.32 5.94 19.25
N ARG A 80 -0.81 6.66 19.23
CA ARG A 80 -1.96 6.38 18.38
C ARG A 80 -2.01 7.40 17.26
N VAL A 81 -2.13 6.92 16.03
CA VAL A 81 -2.38 7.72 14.83
C VAL A 81 -3.76 7.40 14.30
N GLU A 82 -4.52 8.42 13.90
CA GLU A 82 -5.91 8.25 13.50
C GLU A 82 -6.26 9.20 12.36
N ALA A 83 -7.14 8.74 11.47
CA ALA A 83 -7.80 9.60 10.50
C ALA A 83 -9.31 9.31 10.49
N ALA A 84 -10.11 10.38 10.43
CA ALA A 84 -11.56 10.29 10.33
C ALA A 84 -12.05 11.10 9.13
N GLY A 85 -12.72 10.42 8.19
CA GLY A 85 -13.31 11.04 7.01
C GLY A 85 -14.55 11.86 7.35
N ARG A 86 -14.84 12.88 6.54
CA ARG A 86 -16.06 13.68 6.64
C ARG A 86 -16.96 13.41 5.45
N GLY A 87 -18.28 13.34 5.71
CA GLY A 87 -19.27 13.19 4.64
C GLY A 87 -19.23 11.85 3.90
N GLY A 88 -18.78 10.79 4.59
CA GLY A 88 -18.62 9.46 3.99
C GLY A 88 -17.27 9.25 3.33
N GLY A 89 -16.28 10.11 3.61
CA GLY A 89 -14.91 9.89 3.15
C GLY A 89 -14.27 8.71 3.91
N ASP A 90 -13.49 7.94 3.21
CA ASP A 90 -12.83 6.71 3.66
C ASP A 90 -11.30 6.93 3.63
N PRO A 91 -10.68 7.32 4.77
CA PRO A 91 -9.26 7.62 4.82
C PRO A 91 -8.41 6.36 4.98
N VAL A 92 -7.29 6.30 4.30
CA VAL A 92 -6.20 5.33 4.52
C VAL A 92 -5.01 6.09 5.11
N ILE A 93 -4.36 5.54 6.13
CA ILE A 93 -3.18 6.13 6.74
C ILE A 93 -1.94 5.27 6.59
N ASP A 94 -0.81 5.94 6.28
CA ASP A 94 0.54 5.38 6.37
C ASP A 94 1.38 6.19 7.34
N LEU A 95 1.98 5.53 8.32
CA LEU A 95 2.99 6.14 9.18
C LEU A 95 4.39 5.74 8.70
N ARG A 96 5.20 6.74 8.37
CA ARG A 96 6.59 6.54 7.90
C ARG A 96 7.59 7.09 8.88
N ASP A 97 8.72 6.40 9.02
CA ASP A 97 9.89 6.93 9.72
C ASP A 97 10.62 8.01 8.90
N ALA A 98 11.64 8.65 9.49
CA ALA A 98 12.42 9.68 8.82
C ALA A 98 13.13 9.19 7.53
N GLY A 99 13.36 7.89 7.39
CA GLY A 99 13.96 7.26 6.21
C GLY A 99 12.97 6.94 5.10
N GLY A 100 11.66 7.06 5.37
CA GLY A 100 10.59 6.75 4.42
C GLY A 100 10.02 5.34 4.53
N THR A 101 10.48 4.54 5.51
CA THR A 101 9.92 3.20 5.75
C THR A 101 8.55 3.34 6.37
N ILE A 102 7.53 2.66 5.80
CA ILE A 102 6.21 2.53 6.40
C ILE A 102 6.37 1.64 7.65
N VAL A 103 5.99 2.17 8.80
CA VAL A 103 6.05 1.47 10.10
C VAL A 103 4.67 1.07 10.60
N LEU A 104 3.61 1.62 10.00
CA LEU A 104 2.21 1.28 10.25
C LEU A 104 1.37 1.73 9.05
N SER A 105 0.40 0.93 8.65
CA SER A 105 -0.62 1.26 7.65
C SER A 105 -1.97 0.79 8.17
N ASP A 106 -3.03 1.52 7.88
CA ASP A 106 -4.40 1.18 8.31
C ASP A 106 -5.44 1.96 7.49
N ASP A 107 -6.60 1.35 7.25
CA ASP A 107 -7.73 1.97 6.56
C ASP A 107 -9.02 1.98 7.39
N ASP A 108 -9.35 0.91 8.13
CA ASP A 108 -10.68 0.71 8.74
C ASP A 108 -10.68 0.48 10.26
N SER A 109 -9.52 0.26 10.91
CA SER A 109 -9.46 -0.09 12.34
C SER A 109 -9.99 1.01 13.28
N GLY A 110 -10.26 2.21 12.77
CA GLY A 110 -10.94 3.28 13.47
C GLY A 110 -12.45 3.08 13.60
N GLY A 111 -13.03 2.17 12.81
CA GLY A 111 -14.46 1.93 12.70
C GLY A 111 -15.19 2.97 11.84
N GLU A 112 -16.28 2.55 11.21
CA GLU A 112 -17.08 3.38 10.29
C GLU A 112 -16.27 3.93 9.08
N GLY A 113 -15.32 3.12 8.53
CA GLY A 113 -14.44 3.55 7.45
C GLY A 113 -13.40 4.58 7.90
N ASN A 114 -12.98 4.57 9.15
CA ASN A 114 -11.93 5.46 9.66
C ASN A 114 -10.69 4.65 10.04
N SER A 115 -9.52 5.23 9.82
CA SER A 115 -8.25 4.58 10.09
C SER A 115 -7.75 4.82 11.51
N ARG A 116 -7.09 3.81 12.10
CA ARG A 116 -6.46 3.89 13.41
C ARG A 116 -5.33 2.90 13.54
N GLY A 117 -4.20 3.33 14.07
CA GLY A 117 -3.11 2.45 14.46
C GLY A 117 -2.46 2.89 15.76
N GLU A 118 -1.97 1.92 16.53
CA GLU A 118 -1.28 2.16 17.80
C GLU A 118 0.03 1.39 17.84
N MET A 119 1.12 2.07 18.17
CA MET A 119 2.43 1.43 18.28
C MET A 119 3.40 2.18 19.18
N MET A 120 4.41 1.46 19.68
CA MET A 120 5.54 2.05 20.39
C MET A 120 6.53 2.66 19.39
N LEU A 121 6.68 3.98 19.39
CA LEU A 121 7.64 4.68 18.54
C LEU A 121 8.94 5.00 19.29
N SER A 122 10.05 4.82 18.61
CA SER A 122 11.38 5.24 19.06
C SER A 122 11.59 6.76 18.84
N PRO A 123 12.56 7.40 19.52
CA PRO A 123 12.89 8.80 19.25
C PRO A 123 13.24 9.04 17.77
N GLY A 124 12.55 10.01 17.15
CA GLY A 124 12.71 10.30 15.72
C GLY A 124 11.66 11.27 15.20
N THR A 125 11.72 11.55 13.90
CA THR A 125 10.70 12.29 13.15
C THR A 125 9.88 11.29 12.34
N TYR A 126 8.59 11.51 12.29
CA TYR A 126 7.63 10.66 11.61
C TYR A 126 6.70 11.49 10.73
N CYS A 127 6.25 10.87 9.65
CA CYS A 127 5.26 11.42 8.73
C CYS A 127 4.04 10.50 8.70
N LEU A 128 2.88 11.07 9.01
CA LEU A 128 1.59 10.41 8.88
C LEU A 128 0.94 10.92 7.61
N SER A 129 0.88 10.11 6.56
CA SER A 129 0.13 10.42 5.36
C SER A 129 -1.31 9.93 5.47
N MET A 130 -2.23 10.66 4.87
CA MET A 130 -3.64 10.28 4.71
C MET A 130 -3.99 10.40 3.24
N THR A 131 -4.47 9.32 2.66
CA THR A 131 -5.04 9.23 1.31
C THR A 131 -6.52 8.91 1.41
N SER A 132 -7.24 8.89 0.28
CA SER A 132 -8.60 8.36 0.19
C SER A 132 -8.54 6.94 -0.35
N TYR A 133 -9.29 6.02 0.22
CA TYR A 133 -9.35 4.61 -0.19
C TYR A 133 -9.75 4.46 -1.66
N ASP A 134 -10.77 5.19 -2.09
CA ASP A 134 -11.26 5.20 -3.47
C ASP A 134 -10.58 6.23 -4.38
N GLY A 135 -9.54 6.93 -3.87
CA GLY A 135 -8.84 7.99 -4.60
C GLY A 135 -9.62 9.28 -4.80
N SER A 136 -10.87 9.36 -4.36
CA SER A 136 -11.71 10.57 -4.48
C SER A 136 -11.22 11.70 -3.59
N PRO A 137 -11.45 12.98 -3.95
CA PRO A 137 -11.17 14.11 -3.07
C PRO A 137 -11.98 14.00 -1.78
N MET A 138 -11.33 14.10 -0.63
CA MET A 138 -11.99 14.03 0.66
C MET A 138 -11.46 15.08 1.63
N THR A 139 -12.27 15.38 2.64
CA THR A 139 -11.84 16.12 3.83
C THR A 139 -11.99 15.24 5.06
N GLY A 140 -11.09 15.39 6.01
CA GLY A 140 -11.11 14.61 7.23
C GLY A 140 -10.31 15.30 8.34
N PHE A 141 -10.12 14.56 9.43
CA PHE A 141 -9.23 14.96 10.51
C PHE A 141 -8.13 13.91 10.65
N VAL A 142 -6.91 14.39 10.87
CA VAL A 142 -5.76 13.56 11.25
C VAL A 142 -5.39 13.90 12.68
N ARG A 143 -5.27 12.87 13.52
CA ARG A 143 -4.88 13.01 14.93
C ARG A 143 -3.68 12.13 15.26
N VAL A 144 -2.74 12.73 16.01
CA VAL A 144 -1.64 12.01 16.65
C VAL A 144 -1.77 12.21 18.16
N SER A 145 -1.79 11.14 18.91
CA SER A 145 -1.99 11.15 20.36
C SER A 145 -1.12 10.09 21.03
N ARG A 146 -0.89 10.23 22.34
CA ARG A 146 -0.52 9.05 23.14
C ARG A 146 -1.76 8.21 23.41
N THR A 147 -1.59 6.91 23.60
CA THR A 147 -2.72 5.97 23.76
C THR A 147 -3.62 6.26 24.93
N GLU A 148 -3.10 6.95 25.99
CA GLU A 148 -3.88 7.37 27.16
C GLU A 148 -4.70 8.66 26.94
N GLN A 149 -4.54 9.35 25.82
CA GLN A 149 -5.29 10.57 25.46
C GLN A 149 -6.58 10.23 24.71
N ASP A 150 -7.44 11.22 24.52
CA ASP A 150 -8.73 11.03 23.85
C ASP A 150 -8.54 10.58 22.38
N ALA A 151 -9.23 9.50 22.00
CA ALA A 151 -9.25 9.01 20.65
C ALA A 151 -10.10 9.89 19.72
N LEU A 152 -9.77 9.94 18.43
CA LEU A 152 -10.59 10.56 17.39
C LEU A 152 -11.67 9.59 16.90
N THR A 153 -11.34 8.32 16.79
CA THR A 153 -12.16 7.25 16.24
C THR A 153 -12.69 6.33 17.35
N ILE A 154 -13.77 5.65 17.10
CA ILE A 154 -14.37 4.74 18.10
C ILE A 154 -13.61 3.42 18.24
N GLY A 155 -12.76 3.08 17.23
CA GLY A 155 -12.07 1.81 17.11
C GLY A 155 -13.05 0.66 16.83
N THR A 156 -12.63 -0.31 16.04
CA THR A 156 -13.29 -1.62 15.99
C THR A 156 -12.92 -2.30 17.30
N GLY A 157 -13.75 -2.17 18.31
CA GLY A 157 -13.54 -2.49 19.71
C GLY A 157 -12.37 -3.41 20.03
N GLN A 158 -11.40 -2.90 20.75
CA GLN A 158 -10.43 -3.74 21.44
C GLN A 158 -11.21 -4.79 22.25
N PRO A 159 -10.93 -6.10 22.12
CA PRO A 159 -11.59 -7.09 22.93
C PRO A 159 -11.34 -6.72 24.40
N THR A 160 -12.39 -6.38 25.12
CA THR A 160 -12.33 -6.34 26.59
C THR A 160 -11.74 -7.68 27.04
N PRO A 161 -10.73 -7.69 27.92
CA PRO A 161 -10.19 -8.94 28.43
C PRO A 161 -11.39 -9.78 28.91
N PRO A 162 -11.47 -11.06 28.55
CA PRO A 162 -12.59 -11.90 28.93
C PRO A 162 -12.75 -11.85 30.44
N PRO A 163 -13.99 -11.78 30.98
CA PRO A 163 -14.20 -11.92 32.40
C PRO A 163 -13.60 -13.25 32.87
N PRO A 164 -13.05 -13.32 34.08
CA PRO A 164 -12.45 -14.56 34.59
C PRO A 164 -13.47 -15.70 34.44
N PRO A 165 -13.01 -16.90 34.01
CA PRO A 165 -13.90 -18.01 33.73
C PRO A 165 -14.76 -18.32 34.92
N PRO A 166 -16.09 -18.55 34.77
CA PRO A 166 -16.90 -19.12 35.83
C PRO A 166 -16.32 -20.47 36.23
N GLY A 167 -16.31 -20.75 37.50
CA GLY A 167 -15.81 -22.03 38.04
C GLY A 167 -16.51 -23.23 37.38
N PRO A 168 -15.89 -24.41 37.45
CA PRO A 168 -16.35 -25.56 36.70
C PRO A 168 -17.73 -26.04 37.17
N ASP A 169 -18.72 -25.89 36.31
CA ASP A 169 -19.96 -26.67 36.44
C ASP A 169 -19.73 -28.00 35.67
N ASN A 170 -19.69 -29.08 36.44
CA ASN A 170 -19.73 -30.44 35.95
C ASN A 170 -21.11 -30.74 35.40
N ASP A 171 -21.26 -30.92 34.13
CA ASP A 171 -21.97 -32.02 33.45
C ASP A 171 -22.16 -31.67 31.98
N ASP A 172 -21.33 -32.35 31.11
CA ASP A 172 -21.83 -32.97 29.89
C ASP A 172 -20.70 -33.79 29.28
N THR A 173 -20.89 -35.10 29.37
CA THR A 173 -20.02 -36.11 28.74
C THR A 173 -20.43 -36.31 27.31
N ASP A 174 -19.98 -35.44 26.39
CA ASP A 174 -19.80 -35.79 24.97
C ASP A 174 -18.30 -35.87 24.65
N PRO A 175 -17.85 -36.92 23.97
CA PRO A 175 -16.43 -37.05 23.65
C PRO A 175 -16.08 -36.01 22.60
N MET A 176 -15.34 -34.97 23.04
CA MET A 176 -14.63 -34.09 22.10
C MET A 176 -13.80 -34.92 21.13
N PRO A 177 -13.82 -34.60 19.82
CA PRO A 177 -12.86 -35.17 18.91
C PRO A 177 -11.46 -34.82 19.40
N THR A 178 -10.61 -35.84 19.50
CA THR A 178 -9.20 -35.71 19.87
C THR A 178 -8.50 -34.68 18.97
N PRO A 179 -7.81 -33.65 19.54
CA PRO A 179 -7.06 -32.71 18.72
C PRO A 179 -5.98 -33.46 17.95
N VAL A 180 -6.06 -33.45 16.64
CA VAL A 180 -4.95 -33.86 15.77
C VAL A 180 -3.83 -32.83 15.98
N GLY A 181 -2.63 -33.25 16.35
CA GLY A 181 -1.45 -32.54 16.80
C GLY A 181 -1.37 -31.08 16.36
N GLY A 182 -1.24 -30.17 17.34
CA GLY A 182 -1.04 -28.76 17.07
C GLY A 182 0.36 -28.46 16.54
N GLY A 183 0.47 -27.59 15.52
CA GLY A 183 1.72 -27.01 15.05
C GLY A 183 2.33 -26.02 16.06
N ILE A 184 3.37 -25.29 15.66
CA ILE A 184 4.09 -24.31 16.50
C ILE A 184 3.22 -23.13 16.96
N CYS A 185 2.10 -22.87 16.29
CA CYS A 185 1.14 -21.82 16.61
C CYS A 185 0.00 -22.29 17.54
N GLY A 186 0.05 -23.52 18.05
CA GLY A 186 -0.93 -24.03 19.01
C GLY A 186 -1.94 -25.03 18.44
N PRO A 187 -3.01 -25.33 19.19
CA PRO A 187 -4.03 -26.27 18.76
C PRO A 187 -4.76 -25.80 17.50
N GLY A 188 -4.96 -26.69 16.53
CA GLY A 188 -5.60 -26.35 15.24
C GLY A 188 -4.65 -25.79 14.20
N SER A 189 -3.40 -25.51 14.54
CA SER A 189 -2.40 -25.05 13.60
C SER A 189 -1.64 -26.18 12.91
N ARG A 190 -1.06 -25.88 11.75
CA ARG A 190 -0.08 -26.72 11.03
C ARG A 190 1.16 -25.89 10.70
N ASP A 191 2.30 -26.56 10.58
CA ASP A 191 3.54 -25.93 10.15
C ASP A 191 3.68 -26.07 8.63
N LEU A 192 4.07 -24.95 7.95
CA LEU A 192 4.36 -24.94 6.51
C LEU A 192 5.63 -25.76 6.18
N ALA A 193 6.52 -25.92 7.15
CA ALA A 193 7.72 -26.75 7.01
C ALA A 193 8.13 -27.34 8.35
N GLY A 194 8.89 -28.46 8.33
CA GLY A 194 9.42 -29.11 9.55
C GLY A 194 10.64 -28.40 10.17
N GLY A 195 10.88 -27.12 9.87
CA GLY A 195 11.98 -26.31 10.37
C GLY A 195 12.06 -24.96 9.67
N PRO A 196 13.18 -24.21 9.84
CA PRO A 196 13.33 -22.89 9.24
C PRO A 196 13.18 -22.91 7.71
N ILE A 197 12.45 -21.91 7.17
CA ILE A 197 12.11 -21.82 5.74
C ILE A 197 13.10 -20.97 4.93
N ASP A 198 14.16 -20.44 5.53
CA ASP A 198 15.12 -19.52 4.89
C ASP A 198 15.61 -20.01 3.53
N GLY A 199 15.94 -21.31 3.43
CA GLY A 199 16.38 -21.92 2.17
C GLY A 199 15.28 -22.10 1.12
N MET A 200 14.01 -21.96 1.50
CA MET A 200 12.84 -22.07 0.63
C MET A 200 12.37 -20.71 0.11
N LEU A 201 12.79 -19.60 0.76
CA LEU A 201 12.40 -18.24 0.36
C LEU A 201 12.91 -17.83 -1.02
N VAL A 202 13.93 -18.51 -1.53
CA VAL A 202 14.43 -18.32 -2.89
C VAL A 202 13.59 -19.17 -3.85
N GLY A 203 12.86 -18.51 -4.75
CA GLY A 203 11.94 -19.18 -5.68
C GLY A 203 10.50 -19.12 -5.19
N ASN A 204 9.78 -20.25 -5.26
CA ASN A 204 8.32 -20.29 -4.99
C ASN A 204 7.97 -20.37 -3.50
N GLY A 205 8.95 -20.33 -2.59
CA GLY A 205 8.68 -20.41 -1.17
C GLY A 205 8.23 -21.80 -0.69
N THR A 206 7.43 -21.81 0.38
CA THR A 206 6.75 -23.01 0.91
C THR A 206 5.25 -22.75 1.00
N SER A 207 4.43 -23.78 0.89
CA SER A 207 2.98 -23.66 0.95
C SER A 207 2.30 -24.82 1.64
N GLY A 208 1.08 -24.58 2.11
CA GLY A 208 0.19 -25.57 2.65
C GLY A 208 -1.25 -25.29 2.20
N THR A 209 -2.03 -26.33 1.98
CA THR A 209 -3.44 -26.21 1.57
C THR A 209 -4.33 -26.91 2.59
N ALA A 210 -5.32 -26.21 3.12
CA ALA A 210 -6.38 -26.74 3.97
C ALA A 210 -7.57 -25.78 3.98
N SER A 211 -8.72 -26.26 4.42
CA SER A 211 -9.84 -25.37 4.76
C SER A 211 -9.63 -24.75 6.16
N VAL A 212 -10.33 -23.64 6.42
CA VAL A 212 -10.33 -23.01 7.76
C VAL A 212 -10.90 -23.98 8.82
N ASP A 213 -11.89 -24.80 8.44
CA ASP A 213 -12.44 -25.82 9.31
C ASP A 213 -11.41 -26.90 9.74
N GLU A 214 -10.35 -27.12 8.95
CA GLU A 214 -9.29 -28.08 9.25
C GLU A 214 -8.07 -27.43 9.89
N VAL A 215 -7.69 -26.22 9.47
CA VAL A 215 -6.50 -25.50 9.91
C VAL A 215 -6.84 -24.03 10.06
N THR A 216 -6.81 -23.54 11.29
CA THR A 216 -7.10 -22.15 11.63
C THR A 216 -5.86 -21.27 11.57
N SER A 217 -4.67 -21.87 11.62
CA SER A 217 -3.40 -21.11 11.64
C SER A 217 -2.26 -21.91 11.02
N TRP A 218 -1.40 -21.24 10.25
CA TRP A 218 -0.19 -21.81 9.67
C TRP A 218 1.07 -21.23 10.34
N GLY A 219 1.99 -22.09 10.76
CA GLY A 219 3.23 -21.69 11.38
C GLY A 219 4.43 -21.75 10.43
N PHE A 220 5.35 -20.80 10.56
CA PHE A 220 6.67 -20.86 9.93
C PHE A 220 7.76 -20.28 10.83
N THR A 221 9.01 -20.67 10.58
CA THR A 221 10.16 -20.20 11.34
C THR A 221 11.24 -19.65 10.41
N LEU A 222 11.85 -18.53 10.79
CA LEU A 222 13.02 -17.93 10.16
C LEU A 222 14.24 -18.12 11.06
N ALA A 223 15.35 -18.63 10.51
CA ALA A 223 16.62 -18.72 11.21
C ALA A 223 17.45 -17.43 11.15
N ALA A 224 17.19 -16.58 10.14
CA ALA A 224 17.79 -15.28 9.93
C ALA A 224 16.72 -14.25 9.54
N PRO A 225 16.97 -12.94 9.74
CA PRO A 225 16.03 -11.90 9.29
C PRO A 225 15.78 -12.00 7.77
N ALA A 226 14.52 -11.97 7.37
CA ALA A 226 14.10 -12.03 5.96
C ALA A 226 12.83 -11.20 5.68
N ALA A 227 12.81 -10.54 4.54
CA ALA A 227 11.59 -9.96 3.96
C ALA A 227 10.79 -11.08 3.29
N VAL A 228 9.49 -11.13 3.52
CA VAL A 228 8.62 -12.22 3.03
C VAL A 228 7.32 -11.68 2.44
N SER A 229 6.80 -12.39 1.44
CA SER A 229 5.43 -12.28 0.97
C SER A 229 4.65 -13.50 1.43
N ILE A 230 3.48 -13.27 1.98
CA ILE A 230 2.54 -14.28 2.44
C ILE A 230 1.28 -14.15 1.59
N THR A 231 0.82 -15.24 0.96
CA THR A 231 -0.43 -15.24 0.18
C THR A 231 -1.40 -16.30 0.69
N ALA A 232 -2.70 -16.03 0.54
CA ALA A 232 -3.76 -17.01 0.74
C ALA A 232 -4.70 -16.96 -0.46
N GLU A 233 -4.82 -18.08 -1.18
CA GLU A 233 -5.41 -18.10 -2.50
C GLU A 233 -6.42 -19.25 -2.66
N ASN A 234 -7.60 -18.91 -3.20
CA ASN A 234 -8.55 -19.85 -3.77
C ASN A 234 -9.56 -19.09 -4.65
N PRO A 235 -9.82 -19.51 -5.91
CA PRO A 235 -10.70 -18.78 -6.82
C PRO A 235 -12.18 -18.71 -6.38
N ASN A 236 -12.59 -19.47 -5.35
CA ASN A 236 -13.97 -19.54 -4.88
C ASN A 236 -14.10 -19.29 -3.37
N ALA A 237 -13.00 -18.97 -2.69
CA ALA A 237 -12.98 -18.58 -1.29
C ALA A 237 -12.59 -17.12 -1.18
N ASP A 238 -12.87 -16.58 -0.01
CA ASP A 238 -12.60 -15.21 0.38
C ASP A 238 -11.79 -15.29 1.70
N PRO A 239 -10.45 -15.52 1.59
CA PRO A 239 -9.60 -15.68 2.75
C PRO A 239 -9.22 -14.32 3.35
N LEU A 240 -9.23 -14.21 4.66
CA LEU A 240 -8.58 -13.18 5.45
C LEU A 240 -7.40 -13.82 6.18
N ILE A 241 -6.23 -13.21 6.10
CA ILE A 241 -5.03 -13.66 6.82
C ILE A 241 -4.50 -12.57 7.75
N THR A 242 -4.15 -12.98 8.97
CA THR A 242 -3.51 -12.12 9.96
C THR A 242 -2.18 -12.72 10.40
N LEU A 243 -1.11 -11.94 10.32
CA LEU A 243 0.22 -12.34 10.72
C LEU A 243 0.51 -11.92 12.17
N TYR A 244 0.96 -12.88 12.98
CA TYR A 244 1.39 -12.66 14.37
C TYR A 244 2.83 -13.16 14.59
N ASP A 245 3.52 -12.59 15.58
CA ASP A 245 4.72 -13.23 16.13
C ASP A 245 4.33 -14.37 17.10
N VAL A 246 5.32 -15.14 17.57
CA VAL A 246 5.10 -16.25 18.52
C VAL A 246 4.53 -15.83 19.88
N ASN A 247 4.59 -14.55 20.22
CA ASN A 247 4.02 -14.00 21.47
C ASN A 247 2.56 -13.53 21.29
N GLY A 248 2.02 -13.64 20.07
CA GLY A 248 0.69 -13.18 19.72
C GLY A 248 0.61 -11.68 19.43
N ASN A 249 1.75 -11.00 19.19
CA ASN A 249 1.72 -9.62 18.75
C ASN A 249 1.33 -9.56 17.27
N TYR A 250 0.33 -8.76 16.96
CA TYR A 250 -0.13 -8.46 15.61
C TYR A 250 0.97 -7.78 14.79
N LEU A 251 1.12 -8.17 13.54
CA LEU A 251 2.11 -7.61 12.61
C LEU A 251 1.47 -7.03 11.35
N ALA A 252 0.52 -7.74 10.74
CA ALA A 252 -0.15 -7.31 9.52
C ALA A 252 -1.40 -8.17 9.27
N GLU A 253 -2.32 -7.66 8.45
CA GLU A 253 -3.55 -8.33 8.04
C GLU A 253 -3.90 -7.93 6.60
N ASN A 254 -4.56 -8.81 5.87
CA ASN A 254 -5.14 -8.52 4.56
C ASN A 254 -6.22 -9.54 4.22
N ASP A 255 -7.29 -9.07 3.55
CA ASP A 255 -8.39 -9.88 3.01
C ASP A 255 -8.47 -9.80 1.49
N ASP A 256 -8.23 -8.65 0.88
CA ASP A 256 -8.30 -8.42 -0.55
C ASP A 256 -6.98 -7.86 -1.10
N PHE A 257 -6.33 -8.57 -2.03
CA PHE A 257 -5.13 -8.09 -2.72
C PHE A 257 -5.26 -8.21 -4.25
N ASP A 258 -5.74 -9.35 -4.73
CA ASP A 258 -6.00 -9.60 -6.15
C ASP A 258 -7.31 -10.39 -6.24
N GLY A 259 -8.39 -9.72 -6.58
CA GLY A 259 -9.75 -10.21 -6.34
C GLY A 259 -9.96 -10.45 -4.84
N LEU A 260 -10.52 -11.59 -4.48
CA LEU A 260 -10.76 -12.02 -3.09
C LEU A 260 -9.55 -12.73 -2.44
N ASN A 261 -8.39 -12.79 -3.10
CA ASN A 261 -7.21 -13.44 -2.54
C ASN A 261 -6.43 -12.46 -1.66
N SER A 262 -5.86 -12.95 -0.56
CA SER A 262 -5.14 -12.13 0.40
C SER A 262 -3.63 -12.18 0.21
N ARG A 263 -2.95 -11.06 0.48
CA ARG A 263 -1.50 -10.98 0.48
C ARG A 263 -0.96 -10.00 1.52
N ILE A 264 0.06 -10.42 2.27
CA ILE A 264 0.83 -9.59 3.18
C ILE A 264 2.29 -9.54 2.69
N ASP A 265 2.78 -8.34 2.38
CA ASP A 265 4.18 -8.11 2.01
C ASP A 265 4.94 -7.48 3.18
N MET A 266 5.73 -8.28 3.89
CA MET A 266 6.67 -7.79 4.90
C MET A 266 7.95 -7.31 4.21
N THR A 267 7.92 -6.07 3.69
CA THR A 267 9.03 -5.45 2.97
C THR A 267 10.23 -5.17 3.85
N SER A 268 9.99 -4.88 5.14
CA SER A 268 11.01 -4.84 6.18
C SER A 268 11.28 -6.26 6.69
N PRO A 269 12.55 -6.70 6.78
CA PRO A 269 12.85 -8.06 7.21
C PRO A 269 12.26 -8.38 8.58
N LEU A 270 11.44 -9.43 8.66
CA LEU A 270 11.06 -10.07 9.91
C LEU A 270 12.31 -10.61 10.59
N SER A 271 12.42 -10.47 11.91
CA SER A 271 13.55 -11.01 12.70
C SER A 271 13.58 -12.53 12.65
N ALA A 272 14.74 -13.14 12.99
CA ALA A 272 14.77 -14.58 13.24
C ALA A 272 13.78 -14.94 14.36
N GLY A 273 12.88 -15.90 14.10
CA GLY A 273 11.81 -16.25 15.02
C GLY A 273 10.74 -17.12 14.39
N THR A 274 9.70 -17.40 15.17
CA THR A 274 8.50 -18.12 14.73
C THR A 274 7.37 -17.14 14.53
N TYR A 275 6.58 -17.37 13.47
CA TYR A 275 5.46 -16.54 13.05
C TYR A 275 4.25 -17.42 12.79
N CYS A 276 3.07 -16.85 13.02
CA CYS A 276 1.79 -17.50 12.88
C CYS A 276 0.89 -16.69 11.94
N ILE A 277 0.34 -17.37 10.95
CA ILE A 277 -0.61 -16.81 9.98
C ILE A 277 -1.96 -17.38 10.36
N ASP A 278 -2.79 -16.61 11.05
CA ASP A 278 -4.17 -16.97 11.32
C ASP A 278 -4.97 -16.79 10.03
N MET A 279 -5.87 -17.73 9.77
CA MET A 279 -6.64 -17.80 8.55
C MET A 279 -8.14 -17.82 8.88
N GLU A 280 -8.87 -16.89 8.32
CA GLU A 280 -10.32 -16.85 8.33
C GLU A 280 -10.87 -16.98 6.91
N ALA A 281 -12.13 -17.32 6.74
CA ALA A 281 -12.84 -17.32 5.47
C ALA A 281 -14.07 -16.44 5.62
N LEU A 282 -14.11 -15.34 4.88
CA LEU A 282 -15.24 -14.42 4.85
C LEU A 282 -16.43 -15.00 4.07
N SER A 283 -16.18 -16.08 3.31
CA SER A 283 -17.19 -16.85 2.58
C SER A 283 -17.41 -18.24 3.18
N ASP A 284 -17.08 -19.32 2.44
CA ASP A 284 -17.26 -20.73 2.82
C ASP A 284 -15.98 -21.28 3.48
N SER A 285 -16.00 -21.48 4.80
CA SER A 285 -14.87 -21.99 5.60
C SER A 285 -14.44 -23.43 5.26
N SER A 286 -15.26 -24.17 4.51
CA SER A 286 -14.96 -25.54 4.09
C SER A 286 -14.11 -25.61 2.82
N LEU A 287 -13.96 -24.51 2.08
CA LEU A 287 -13.15 -24.46 0.87
C LEU A 287 -11.65 -24.52 1.19
N PRO A 288 -10.85 -25.27 0.40
CA PRO A 288 -9.41 -25.36 0.64
C PRO A 288 -8.72 -24.07 0.20
N ILE A 289 -8.00 -23.43 1.10
CA ILE A 289 -7.19 -22.23 0.86
C ILE A 289 -5.72 -22.64 0.83
N THR A 290 -4.97 -22.17 -0.16
CA THR A 290 -3.52 -22.38 -0.24
C THR A 290 -2.81 -21.17 0.36
N VAL A 291 -2.19 -21.37 1.53
CA VAL A 291 -1.31 -20.36 2.16
C VAL A 291 0.13 -20.62 1.73
N SER A 292 0.82 -19.57 1.25
CA SER A 292 2.21 -19.63 0.82
C SER A 292 3.06 -18.57 1.51
N VAL A 293 4.34 -18.89 1.77
CA VAL A 293 5.34 -17.93 2.28
C VAL A 293 6.57 -18.01 1.37
N ALA A 294 6.90 -16.90 0.72
CA ALA A 294 8.07 -16.76 -0.14
C ALA A 294 8.91 -15.55 0.27
N GLY A 295 10.12 -15.42 -0.26
CA GLY A 295 10.91 -14.20 -0.10
C GLY A 295 10.25 -13.03 -0.84
N TYR A 296 10.17 -11.87 -0.22
CA TYR A 296 9.68 -10.67 -0.87
C TYR A 296 10.62 -10.25 -2.02
N ASP A 297 10.06 -10.12 -3.21
CA ASP A 297 10.77 -9.62 -4.39
C ASP A 297 10.15 -8.27 -4.81
N PRO A 298 10.84 -7.14 -4.60
CA PRO A 298 10.32 -5.83 -4.96
C PRO A 298 10.08 -5.66 -6.46
N ASN A 299 10.82 -6.37 -7.32
CA ASN A 299 10.57 -6.30 -8.76
C ASN A 299 9.30 -7.08 -9.15
N ALA A 300 9.08 -8.24 -8.55
CA ALA A 300 7.85 -9.00 -8.77
C ALA A 300 6.63 -8.23 -8.24
N ALA A 301 6.75 -7.58 -7.07
CA ALA A 301 5.70 -6.72 -6.52
C ALA A 301 5.38 -5.54 -7.45
N LEU A 302 6.41 -4.87 -7.98
CA LEU A 302 6.25 -3.76 -8.93
C LEU A 302 5.62 -4.24 -10.25
N PHE A 303 6.03 -5.39 -10.77
CA PHE A 303 5.42 -5.94 -11.98
C PHE A 303 3.95 -6.32 -11.77
N GLY A 304 3.60 -6.85 -10.59
CA GLY A 304 2.19 -7.08 -10.22
C GLY A 304 1.36 -5.78 -10.25
N GLN A 305 1.91 -4.65 -9.80
CA GLN A 305 1.22 -3.36 -9.93
C GLN A 305 0.99 -2.96 -11.41
N TYR A 306 1.97 -3.23 -12.30
CA TYR A 306 1.77 -3.00 -13.74
C TYR A 306 0.71 -3.94 -14.33
N GLU A 307 0.63 -5.19 -13.86
CA GLU A 307 -0.31 -6.20 -14.30
C GLU A 307 -1.75 -5.88 -13.88
N ARG A 308 -1.93 -5.25 -12.71
CA ARG A 308 -3.24 -4.80 -12.20
C ARG A 308 -3.62 -3.39 -12.63
N GLY A 309 -2.67 -2.60 -13.17
CA GLY A 309 -2.90 -1.22 -13.58
C GLY A 309 -2.77 -0.17 -12.45
N GLU A 310 -2.26 -0.57 -11.30
CA GLU A 310 -2.03 0.30 -10.13
C GLU A 310 -0.85 1.25 -10.32
N ALA A 311 0.07 0.90 -11.21
CA ALA A 311 1.17 1.76 -11.65
C ALA A 311 1.39 1.62 -13.15
N SER A 312 1.92 2.67 -13.79
CA SER A 312 2.30 2.59 -15.19
C SER A 312 3.70 2.00 -15.35
N PRO A 313 3.91 1.08 -16.32
CA PRO A 313 5.25 0.60 -16.61
C PRO A 313 6.14 1.69 -17.22
N PRO A 314 7.46 1.61 -17.03
CA PRO A 314 8.40 2.57 -17.61
C PRO A 314 8.50 2.42 -19.14
N LEU A 315 8.75 3.56 -19.82
CA LEU A 315 8.89 3.61 -21.28
C LEU A 315 10.28 3.17 -21.81
N ASP A 316 11.12 2.60 -20.95
CA ASP A 316 12.49 2.21 -21.26
C ASP A 316 12.62 0.83 -21.93
N GLY A 317 11.51 0.15 -22.16
CA GLY A 317 11.46 -1.18 -22.77
C GLY A 317 11.67 -2.35 -21.81
N SER A 318 11.75 -2.10 -20.51
CA SER A 318 11.86 -3.16 -19.50
C SER A 318 10.53 -3.91 -19.26
N TYR A 319 9.41 -3.34 -19.71
CA TYR A 319 8.09 -3.94 -19.67
C TYR A 319 7.42 -3.95 -21.07
N PRO A 320 6.60 -4.94 -21.42
CA PRO A 320 5.95 -5.00 -22.73
C PRO A 320 4.90 -3.88 -22.90
N ILE A 321 5.12 -3.00 -23.88
CA ILE A 321 4.22 -1.91 -24.25
C ILE A 321 4.06 -1.88 -25.76
N THR A 322 2.83 -1.86 -26.26
CA THR A 322 2.55 -1.65 -27.68
C THR A 322 2.57 -0.16 -27.99
N THR A 323 3.46 0.29 -28.87
CA THR A 323 3.60 1.71 -29.21
C THR A 323 2.84 2.06 -30.47
N LEU A 324 1.94 3.05 -30.42
CA LEU A 324 1.23 3.60 -31.58
C LEU A 324 1.96 4.77 -32.23
N GLY A 325 2.88 5.44 -31.50
CA GLY A 325 3.49 6.70 -31.91
C GLY A 325 2.52 7.87 -31.90
N PRO A 326 2.70 8.90 -32.76
CA PRO A 326 1.84 10.09 -32.76
C PRO A 326 0.38 9.76 -33.00
N LEU A 327 -0.49 10.18 -32.05
CA LEU A 327 -1.92 9.90 -32.13
C LEU A 327 -2.60 10.76 -33.21
N GLY A 328 -3.19 10.10 -34.21
CA GLY A 328 -4.07 10.75 -35.20
C GLY A 328 -5.42 11.17 -34.59
N ASN A 329 -6.26 11.83 -35.40
CA ASN A 329 -7.59 12.27 -34.95
C ASN A 329 -8.48 11.10 -34.48
N ARG A 330 -8.32 9.93 -35.10
CA ARG A 330 -9.02 8.71 -34.73
C ARG A 330 -8.14 7.50 -35.06
N VAL A 331 -7.92 6.64 -34.05
CA VAL A 331 -7.15 5.37 -34.19
C VAL A 331 -7.97 4.25 -33.60
N ARG A 332 -7.90 3.07 -34.20
CA ARG A 332 -8.56 1.85 -33.72
C ARG A 332 -7.50 0.76 -33.54
N GLN A 333 -7.59 0.07 -32.42
CA GLN A 333 -6.84 -1.15 -32.13
C GLN A 333 -7.84 -2.27 -31.78
N ASP A 334 -7.70 -3.43 -32.37
CA ASP A 334 -8.42 -4.63 -32.00
C ASP A 334 -7.42 -5.58 -31.32
N ILE A 335 -7.62 -5.91 -30.04
CA ILE A 335 -6.72 -6.72 -29.24
C ILE A 335 -7.51 -7.77 -28.48
N ASN A 336 -6.84 -8.85 -28.06
CA ASN A 336 -7.35 -9.73 -27.02
C ASN A 336 -6.73 -9.29 -25.70
N ILE A 337 -7.56 -9.11 -24.69
CA ILE A 337 -7.14 -8.81 -23.33
C ILE A 337 -7.43 -10.01 -22.42
N THR A 338 -6.70 -10.08 -21.32
CA THR A 338 -6.88 -11.02 -20.21
C THR A 338 -7.15 -10.21 -18.94
N ASP A 339 -7.19 -10.84 -17.80
CA ASP A 339 -7.14 -10.23 -16.46
C ASP A 339 -5.83 -9.49 -16.16
N VAL A 340 -4.80 -9.64 -16.99
CA VAL A 340 -3.53 -8.89 -16.92
C VAL A 340 -3.56 -7.68 -17.84
N MET A 341 -3.12 -6.52 -17.33
CA MET A 341 -3.12 -5.25 -18.04
C MET A 341 -2.30 -5.30 -19.32
N THR A 342 -2.94 -4.99 -20.43
CA THR A 342 -2.30 -4.79 -21.73
C THR A 342 -2.03 -3.31 -21.95
N TRP A 343 -0.75 -2.94 -22.11
CA TRP A 343 -0.32 -1.55 -22.17
C TRP A 343 -0.08 -1.08 -23.62
N ILE A 344 -0.60 0.12 -23.91
CA ILE A 344 -0.46 0.80 -25.21
C ILE A 344 0.02 2.23 -24.98
N SER A 345 1.13 2.63 -25.58
CA SER A 345 1.63 4.02 -25.54
C SER A 345 1.28 4.78 -26.82
N PHE A 346 1.02 6.09 -26.68
CA PHE A 346 0.80 7.00 -27.76
C PHE A 346 1.33 8.40 -27.46
N ASP A 347 1.67 9.16 -28.52
CA ASP A 347 2.24 10.49 -28.38
C ASP A 347 1.23 11.57 -28.73
N ILE A 348 1.21 12.63 -27.93
CA ILE A 348 0.45 13.84 -28.15
C ILE A 348 1.40 14.96 -28.54
N ASP A 349 1.27 15.45 -29.76
CA ASP A 349 2.10 16.54 -30.32
C ASP A 349 1.50 17.94 -30.12
N GLN A 350 0.22 18.03 -29.78
CA GLN A 350 -0.50 19.26 -29.49
C GLN A 350 -1.55 19.02 -28.40
N SER A 351 -1.58 19.90 -27.38
CA SER A 351 -2.54 19.82 -26.28
C SER A 351 -3.98 19.83 -26.77
N GLY A 352 -4.86 19.08 -26.10
CA GLY A 352 -6.24 18.94 -26.49
C GLY A 352 -7.03 18.06 -25.52
N LEU A 353 -8.03 17.37 -26.07
CA LEU A 353 -8.81 16.34 -25.39
C LEU A 353 -8.55 15.00 -26.08
N VAL A 354 -8.29 13.97 -25.31
CA VAL A 354 -8.29 12.57 -25.79
C VAL A 354 -9.46 11.84 -25.16
N VAL A 355 -10.17 11.09 -25.97
CA VAL A 355 -11.20 10.14 -25.54
C VAL A 355 -10.72 8.76 -25.95
N VAL A 356 -10.71 7.82 -25.00
CA VAL A 356 -10.40 6.41 -25.25
C VAL A 356 -11.57 5.58 -24.78
N GLU A 357 -12.03 4.68 -25.61
CA GLU A 357 -13.14 3.77 -25.35
C GLU A 357 -12.68 2.34 -25.63
N ALA A 358 -12.96 1.39 -24.72
CA ALA A 358 -12.70 -0.02 -24.94
C ALA A 358 -14.02 -0.76 -25.09
N VAL A 359 -14.28 -1.33 -26.27
CA VAL A 359 -15.58 -1.93 -26.61
C VAL A 359 -15.44 -3.45 -26.67
N SER A 360 -16.07 -4.15 -25.74
CA SER A 360 -16.09 -5.60 -25.62
C SER A 360 -17.20 -6.28 -26.47
N ASN A 361 -18.17 -5.51 -26.94
CA ASN A 361 -19.39 -5.99 -27.61
C ASN A 361 -20.21 -6.98 -26.74
N GLY A 362 -20.23 -6.77 -25.44
CA GLY A 362 -20.95 -7.63 -24.48
C GLY A 362 -20.27 -8.97 -24.20
N ILE A 363 -18.97 -9.09 -24.49
CA ILE A 363 -18.14 -10.25 -24.19
C ILE A 363 -17.03 -9.80 -23.25
N GLY A 364 -17.25 -9.96 -21.95
CA GLY A 364 -16.33 -9.52 -20.91
C GLY A 364 -16.66 -8.14 -20.36
N ASP A 365 -15.87 -7.73 -19.41
CA ASP A 365 -16.01 -6.54 -18.58
C ASP A 365 -14.62 -5.87 -18.49
N PRO A 366 -14.26 -4.99 -19.45
CA PRO A 366 -12.93 -4.40 -19.45
C PRO A 366 -12.81 -3.23 -18.46
N ILE A 367 -11.65 -3.12 -17.80
CA ILE A 367 -11.21 -1.93 -17.07
C ILE A 367 -10.17 -1.18 -17.89
N MET A 368 -10.18 0.14 -17.81
CA MET A 368 -9.22 1.00 -18.48
C MET A 368 -8.60 2.04 -17.53
N VAL A 369 -7.27 2.19 -17.61
CA VAL A 369 -6.50 3.23 -16.93
C VAL A 369 -5.70 4.05 -17.95
N LEU A 370 -5.56 5.35 -17.71
CA LEU A 370 -4.75 6.26 -18.52
C LEU A 370 -3.72 6.95 -17.65
N TYR A 371 -2.44 6.81 -18.00
CA TYR A 371 -1.31 7.45 -17.33
C TYR A 371 -0.57 8.41 -18.26
N ASP A 372 0.11 9.40 -17.68
CA ASP A 372 1.08 10.22 -18.40
C ASP A 372 2.51 9.60 -18.32
N ASP A 373 3.47 10.24 -19.01
CA ASP A 373 4.87 9.80 -19.07
C ASP A 373 5.65 10.01 -17.75
N PHE A 374 5.03 10.63 -16.74
CA PHE A 374 5.55 10.73 -15.38
C PHE A 374 5.00 9.65 -14.44
N GLY A 375 4.17 8.73 -14.96
CA GLY A 375 3.53 7.69 -14.16
C GLY A 375 2.37 8.19 -13.31
N ARG A 376 1.78 9.36 -13.64
CA ARG A 376 0.61 9.88 -12.92
C ARG A 376 -0.66 9.37 -13.58
N LEU A 377 -1.57 8.84 -12.78
CA LEU A 377 -2.90 8.46 -13.22
C LEU A 377 -3.65 9.73 -13.71
N VAL A 378 -4.13 9.71 -14.94
CA VAL A 378 -4.84 10.81 -15.58
C VAL A 378 -6.34 10.55 -15.56
N ALA A 379 -6.77 9.32 -15.79
CA ALA A 379 -8.16 8.88 -15.74
C ALA A 379 -8.23 7.37 -15.67
N GLU A 380 -9.31 6.86 -15.11
CA GLU A 380 -9.67 5.45 -15.10
C GLU A 380 -11.18 5.29 -15.23
N ASN A 381 -11.62 4.15 -15.71
CA ASN A 381 -13.03 3.79 -15.81
C ASN A 381 -13.17 2.31 -16.10
N ASP A 382 -14.23 1.70 -15.56
CA ASP A 382 -14.66 0.33 -15.84
C ASP A 382 -16.00 0.31 -16.59
N ASP A 383 -16.95 1.19 -16.21
CA ASP A 383 -18.30 1.24 -16.76
C ASP A 383 -18.64 2.63 -17.30
N TYR A 384 -19.23 2.73 -18.49
CA TYR A 384 -19.71 3.99 -19.04
C TYR A 384 -21.09 3.86 -19.66
N GLY A 385 -22.00 4.78 -19.29
CA GLY A 385 -23.30 4.91 -19.92
C GLY A 385 -24.32 3.80 -19.62
N GLY A 386 -24.01 2.91 -18.69
CA GLY A 386 -24.83 1.74 -18.32
C GLY A 386 -24.48 0.46 -19.07
N ASP A 387 -23.38 0.47 -19.83
CA ASP A 387 -22.73 -0.68 -20.43
C ASP A 387 -21.43 -0.96 -19.67
N LEU A 388 -20.94 -2.20 -19.72
CA LEU A 388 -19.66 -2.65 -19.11
C LEU A 388 -18.43 -2.23 -19.94
N ASP A 389 -18.59 -1.34 -20.90
CA ASP A 389 -17.51 -0.86 -21.77
C ASP A 389 -16.98 0.47 -21.24
N PRO A 390 -15.69 0.56 -20.81
CA PRO A 390 -15.11 1.76 -20.21
C PRO A 390 -14.84 2.86 -21.25
N LEU A 391 -15.04 4.12 -20.84
CA LEU A 391 -14.67 5.30 -21.58
C LEU A 391 -13.94 6.29 -20.67
N VAL A 392 -12.73 6.67 -21.02
CA VAL A 392 -11.98 7.74 -20.38
C VAL A 392 -11.88 8.96 -21.31
N ALA A 393 -12.06 10.17 -20.74
CA ALA A 393 -11.92 11.43 -21.45
C ALA A 393 -11.04 12.39 -20.63
N ALA A 394 -9.89 12.76 -21.17
CA ALA A 394 -8.91 13.55 -20.45
C ALA A 394 -8.36 14.73 -21.27
N ARG A 395 -8.12 15.85 -20.60
CA ARG A 395 -7.30 16.92 -21.15
C ARG A 395 -5.84 16.50 -21.12
N VAL A 396 -5.20 16.56 -22.27
CA VAL A 396 -3.80 16.15 -22.45
C VAL A 396 -2.94 17.31 -22.94
N THR A 397 -1.69 17.30 -22.50
CA THR A 397 -0.63 18.19 -23.00
C THR A 397 0.30 17.42 -23.92
N THR A 398 1.24 18.09 -24.57
CA THR A 398 2.28 17.44 -25.35
C THR A 398 3.09 16.50 -24.45
N GLY A 399 3.25 15.25 -24.85
CA GLY A 399 3.91 14.19 -24.10
C GLY A 399 3.50 12.80 -24.57
N THR A 400 4.03 11.76 -23.95
CA THR A 400 3.62 10.37 -24.16
C THR A 400 2.62 9.96 -23.08
N TYR A 401 1.63 9.19 -23.46
CA TYR A 401 0.61 8.65 -22.58
C TYR A 401 0.55 7.14 -22.71
N LEU A 402 0.15 6.47 -21.64
CA LEU A 402 -0.06 5.04 -21.61
C LEU A 402 -1.51 4.74 -21.25
N VAL A 403 -2.16 3.92 -22.04
CA VAL A 403 -3.44 3.31 -21.67
C VAL A 403 -3.22 1.84 -21.36
N GLY A 404 -3.70 1.40 -20.22
CA GLY A 404 -3.79 0.01 -19.84
C GLY A 404 -5.24 -0.47 -19.96
N VAL A 405 -5.45 -1.70 -20.43
CA VAL A 405 -6.77 -2.33 -20.51
C VAL A 405 -6.65 -3.80 -20.11
N ARG A 406 -7.51 -4.28 -19.21
CA ARG A 406 -7.63 -5.69 -18.82
C ARG A 406 -9.09 -6.07 -18.61
N GLN A 407 -9.40 -7.35 -18.44
CA GLN A 407 -10.71 -7.80 -17.94
C GLN A 407 -10.81 -7.51 -16.42
N PHE A 408 -12.02 -7.19 -15.98
CA PHE A 408 -12.32 -6.99 -14.56
C PHE A 408 -12.19 -8.32 -13.79
N ASN A 409 -12.83 -9.36 -14.33
CA ASN A 409 -12.89 -10.66 -13.66
C ASN A 409 -11.65 -11.52 -13.96
N ASP A 410 -11.13 -12.20 -12.93
CA ASP A 410 -9.99 -13.09 -13.03
C ASP A 410 -10.24 -14.25 -13.97
N GLY A 411 -9.22 -14.61 -14.75
CA GLY A 411 -9.26 -15.72 -15.72
C GLY A 411 -10.11 -15.44 -16.96
N GLU A 412 -10.76 -14.28 -17.07
CA GLU A 412 -11.50 -13.91 -18.27
C GLU A 412 -10.56 -13.45 -19.38
N THR A 413 -10.92 -13.79 -20.60
CA THR A 413 -10.22 -13.36 -21.80
C THR A 413 -11.19 -13.04 -22.90
N GLY A 414 -10.93 -12.01 -23.69
CA GLY A 414 -11.80 -11.66 -24.79
C GLY A 414 -11.26 -10.61 -25.74
N PRO A 415 -11.86 -10.51 -26.94
CA PRO A 415 -11.51 -9.48 -27.90
C PRO A 415 -12.12 -8.14 -27.49
N VAL A 416 -11.28 -7.11 -27.47
CA VAL A 416 -11.70 -5.73 -27.20
C VAL A 416 -11.23 -4.83 -28.32
N ARG A 417 -12.08 -3.89 -28.71
CA ARG A 417 -11.76 -2.81 -29.62
C ARG A 417 -11.49 -1.55 -28.86
N ILE A 418 -10.27 -1.02 -28.94
CA ILE A 418 -9.92 0.25 -28.36
C ILE A 418 -10.01 1.34 -29.43
N LEU A 419 -10.80 2.36 -29.15
CA LEU A 419 -10.99 3.52 -30.00
C LEU A 419 -10.35 4.74 -29.32
N PHE A 420 -9.44 5.39 -30.04
CA PHE A 420 -8.83 6.63 -29.62
C PHE A 420 -9.41 7.77 -30.48
N GLU A 421 -9.88 8.83 -29.86
CA GLU A 421 -10.30 10.05 -30.53
C GLU A 421 -9.58 11.25 -29.93
N ARG A 422 -9.02 12.08 -30.79
CA ARG A 422 -8.30 13.29 -30.40
C ARG A 422 -9.00 14.53 -30.92
N TYR A 423 -9.20 15.48 -30.02
CA TYR A 423 -9.78 16.78 -30.32
C TYR A 423 -8.79 17.87 -29.95
N VAL A 424 -8.46 18.73 -30.92
CA VAL A 424 -7.59 19.90 -30.73
C VAL A 424 -8.41 21.19 -30.84
N PRO A 425 -8.00 22.26 -30.11
CA PRO A 425 -8.65 23.55 -30.25
C PRO A 425 -8.65 24.04 -31.73
N ALA A 426 -9.76 24.59 -32.22
CA ALA A 426 -9.79 25.23 -33.52
C ALA A 426 -8.82 26.41 -33.53
N GLN A 427 -8.04 26.52 -34.59
CA GLN A 427 -7.13 27.65 -34.83
C GLN A 427 -7.91 28.86 -35.27
#